data_6b0d0831f0865a87e50d164612db87a3
#
_entry.id   6b0d0831f0865a87e50d164612db87a3
#
_cell.length_a   1.000
_cell.length_b   1.000
_cell.length_c   1.000
_cell.angle_alpha   90.00
_cell.angle_beta   90.00
_cell.angle_gamma   90.00
#
_symmetry.space_group_name_H-M   'P 1'
#
loop_
_entity.id
_entity.type
_entity.pdbx_description
1 polymer ?
#
loop_
_entity_poly.entity_id
_entity_poly.type
_entity_poly.pdbx_seq_one_letter_code
_entity_poly.pdbx_strand_id
1 'polypeptide(L)'
;MTQMPNDPPPSDTCTTLEAARLLGLAVRSVQLMVDRGELEAWKTPGGHRRILRTSVRAWMARRQAESGAGPAGQDRAAGPTKNATVLLIEDSVYYQNMVRLLLEQTFPDLRLHVAGEGIAGLAMAGQLQPDVLIVDILLPGIDGAALLTSLRSHAQFRNSRLVVVTSLDETQREPYAYALTGVPVIHKSRLVADLPPLLGDLIAQGPAAGA
;
A
#
# COMPACT_ATOMS: atom_id res chain seq x y z
N MET A 1 17.92 -0.76 32.83
CA MET A 1 18.98 -1.61 32.24
C MET A 1 18.87 -2.97 32.92
N THR A 2 18.06 -3.90 32.38
CA THR A 2 17.93 -5.24 32.93
C THR A 2 18.73 -6.17 32.03
N GLN A 3 19.89 -6.62 32.55
CA GLN A 3 20.66 -7.69 31.92
C GLN A 3 19.84 -8.98 32.05
N MET A 4 19.46 -9.55 30.93
CA MET A 4 18.92 -10.90 30.86
C MET A 4 20.05 -11.93 30.93
N PRO A 5 19.84 -13.08 31.64
CA PRO A 5 20.85 -14.09 31.84
C PRO A 5 21.23 -14.83 30.56
N ASN A 6 22.39 -15.47 30.62
CA ASN A 6 23.11 -16.16 29.57
C ASN A 6 22.43 -17.48 29.13
N ASP A 7 21.18 -17.40 28.70
CA ASP A 7 20.46 -18.53 28.13
C ASP A 7 20.83 -18.71 26.64
N PRO A 8 20.94 -19.96 26.16
CA PRO A 8 21.20 -20.21 24.76
C PRO A 8 20.10 -19.59 23.89
N PRO A 9 20.44 -19.05 22.71
CA PRO A 9 19.45 -18.38 21.88
C PRO A 9 18.31 -19.34 21.53
N PRO A 10 17.04 -18.89 21.65
CA PRO A 10 15.91 -19.71 21.22
C PRO A 10 16.11 -20.17 19.78
N SER A 11 15.79 -21.41 19.50
CA SER A 11 16.03 -22.07 18.21
C SER A 11 15.24 -21.46 17.03
N ASP A 12 14.20 -20.65 17.30
CA ASP A 12 13.32 -20.06 16.27
C ASP A 12 13.51 -18.54 16.16
N THR A 13 14.63 -18.16 15.55
CA THR A 13 14.98 -16.74 15.35
C THR A 13 15.27 -16.41 13.90
N CYS A 14 15.16 -15.13 13.57
CA CYS A 14 15.52 -14.61 12.26
C CYS A 14 16.39 -13.35 12.37
N THR A 15 17.09 -13.03 11.31
CA THR A 15 17.82 -11.76 11.16
C THR A 15 16.84 -10.60 10.96
N THR A 16 17.31 -9.37 11.18
CA THR A 16 16.51 -8.16 10.88
C THR A 16 16.09 -8.12 9.40
N LEU A 17 16.92 -8.61 8.49
CA LEU A 17 16.61 -8.67 7.06
C LEU A 17 15.50 -9.70 6.76
N GLU A 18 15.57 -10.88 7.38
CA GLU A 18 14.52 -11.90 7.25
C GLU A 18 13.20 -11.45 7.85
N ALA A 19 13.22 -10.81 9.03
CA ALA A 19 12.04 -10.22 9.63
C ALA A 19 11.45 -9.12 8.73
N ALA A 20 12.27 -8.27 8.12
CA ALA A 20 11.85 -7.25 7.18
C ALA A 20 11.11 -7.86 5.97
N ARG A 21 11.65 -8.97 5.41
CA ARG A 21 10.98 -9.71 4.32
C ARG A 21 9.66 -10.34 4.77
N LEU A 22 9.62 -10.95 5.95
CA LEU A 22 8.40 -11.58 6.48
C LEU A 22 7.29 -10.55 6.75
N LEU A 23 7.65 -9.37 7.22
CA LEU A 23 6.73 -8.28 7.55
C LEU A 23 6.39 -7.40 6.34
N GLY A 24 7.11 -7.52 5.22
CA GLY A 24 6.98 -6.62 4.08
C GLY A 24 7.44 -5.18 4.39
N LEU A 25 8.39 -5.02 5.32
CA LEU A 25 8.86 -3.72 5.80
C LEU A 25 10.33 -3.47 5.46
N ALA A 26 10.75 -2.20 5.45
CA ALA A 26 12.16 -1.85 5.34
C ALA A 26 12.94 -2.32 6.60
N VAL A 27 14.21 -2.70 6.43
CA VAL A 27 15.09 -3.15 7.53
C VAL A 27 15.15 -2.11 8.65
N ARG A 28 15.20 -0.82 8.30
CA ARG A 28 15.22 0.29 9.27
C ARG A 28 13.93 0.36 10.11
N SER A 29 12.78 0.09 9.50
CA SER A 29 11.49 0.03 10.21
C SER A 29 11.49 -1.09 11.24
N VAL A 30 11.98 -2.28 10.87
CA VAL A 30 12.11 -3.41 11.80
C VAL A 30 13.08 -3.11 12.93
N GLN A 31 14.17 -2.38 12.67
CA GLN A 31 15.08 -1.92 13.72
C GLN A 31 14.39 -1.00 14.73
N LEU A 32 13.58 -0.05 14.25
CA LEU A 32 12.79 0.84 15.10
C LEU A 32 11.73 0.10 15.91
N MET A 33 11.09 -0.92 15.32
CA MET A 33 10.12 -1.77 16.03
C MET A 33 10.77 -2.55 17.18
N VAL A 34 11.99 -3.05 16.97
CA VAL A 34 12.79 -3.68 18.04
C VAL A 34 13.17 -2.67 19.12
N ASP A 35 13.60 -1.46 18.72
CA ASP A 35 13.98 -0.40 19.66
C ASP A 35 12.78 0.10 20.49
N ARG A 36 11.55 0.03 19.95
CA ARG A 36 10.29 0.36 20.64
C ARG A 36 9.70 -0.81 21.44
N GLY A 37 10.29 -2.01 21.36
CA GLY A 37 9.76 -3.21 22.03
C GLY A 37 8.54 -3.84 21.35
N GLU A 38 8.22 -3.45 20.12
CA GLU A 38 7.12 -4.03 19.33
C GLU A 38 7.48 -5.44 18.83
N LEU A 39 8.78 -5.72 18.66
CA LEU A 39 9.35 -7.02 18.32
C LEU A 39 10.41 -7.40 19.35
N GLU A 40 10.33 -8.63 19.83
CA GLU A 40 11.32 -9.18 20.76
C GLU A 40 12.60 -9.59 20.02
N ALA A 41 13.73 -9.05 20.46
CA ALA A 41 15.03 -9.34 19.89
C ALA A 41 16.12 -9.30 20.94
N TRP A 42 17.22 -10.02 20.69
CA TRP A 42 18.45 -9.91 21.49
C TRP A 42 19.66 -9.68 20.59
N LYS A 43 20.76 -9.26 21.21
CA LYS A 43 22.04 -9.12 20.53
C LYS A 43 22.91 -10.35 20.81
N THR A 44 23.46 -10.93 19.74
CA THR A 44 24.50 -11.96 19.89
C THR A 44 25.79 -11.35 20.44
N PRO A 45 26.73 -12.14 21.01
CA PRO A 45 28.04 -11.64 21.42
C PRO A 45 28.82 -10.90 20.32
N GLY A 46 28.55 -11.21 19.05
CA GLY A 46 29.08 -10.49 17.87
C GLY A 46 28.31 -9.24 17.48
N GLY A 47 27.36 -8.75 18.31
CA GLY A 47 26.61 -7.51 18.07
C GLY A 47 25.45 -7.60 17.09
N HIS A 48 25.21 -8.77 16.49
CA HIS A 48 24.10 -8.95 15.54
C HIS A 48 22.75 -9.09 16.27
N ARG A 49 21.72 -8.40 15.77
CA ARG A 49 20.35 -8.54 16.30
C ARG A 49 19.70 -9.82 15.75
N ARG A 50 19.10 -10.58 16.66
CA ARG A 50 18.25 -11.75 16.36
C ARG A 50 16.84 -11.48 16.87
N ILE A 51 15.85 -11.67 16.02
CA ILE A 51 14.44 -11.40 16.31
C ILE A 51 13.71 -12.73 16.45
N LEU A 52 12.88 -12.86 17.48
CA LEU A 52 12.04 -14.05 17.69
C LEU A 52 10.99 -14.14 16.59
N ARG A 53 10.95 -15.26 15.87
CA ARG A 53 9.90 -15.50 14.84
C ARG A 53 8.50 -15.56 15.45
N THR A 54 8.37 -16.01 16.70
CA THR A 54 7.12 -15.96 17.45
C THR A 54 6.61 -14.55 17.66
N SER A 55 7.50 -13.61 17.97
CA SER A 55 7.18 -12.18 18.10
C SER A 55 6.74 -11.57 16.75
N VAL A 56 7.42 -11.93 15.66
CA VAL A 56 7.02 -11.53 14.29
C VAL A 56 5.62 -12.06 13.95
N ARG A 57 5.35 -13.34 14.20
CA ARG A 57 4.03 -13.96 13.96
C ARG A 57 2.95 -13.33 14.83
N ALA A 58 3.23 -13.09 16.13
CA ALA A 58 2.29 -12.45 17.04
C ALA A 58 1.94 -11.03 16.61
N TRP A 59 2.91 -10.28 16.11
CA TRP A 59 2.69 -8.95 15.54
C TRP A 59 1.82 -9.01 14.28
N MET A 60 2.11 -9.94 13.36
CA MET A 60 1.28 -10.18 12.17
C MET A 60 -0.15 -10.58 12.53
N ALA A 61 -0.32 -11.48 13.51
CA ALA A 61 -1.64 -11.93 13.96
C ALA A 61 -2.45 -10.80 14.62
N ARG A 62 -1.80 -9.94 15.44
CA ARG A 62 -2.45 -8.75 16.01
C ARG A 62 -2.94 -7.82 14.89
N ARG A 63 -2.10 -7.56 13.91
CA ARG A 63 -2.44 -6.70 12.78
C ARG A 63 -3.56 -7.30 11.90
N GLN A 64 -3.59 -8.62 11.73
CA GLN A 64 -4.71 -9.32 11.08
C GLN A 64 -6.00 -9.28 11.92
N ALA A 65 -5.90 -9.38 13.23
CA ALA A 65 -7.05 -9.25 14.13
C ALA A 65 -7.59 -7.81 14.19
N GLU A 66 -6.70 -6.82 14.14
CA GLU A 66 -7.02 -5.38 14.04
C GLU A 66 -7.58 -5.02 12.66
N SER A 67 -7.20 -5.77 11.61
CA SER A 67 -7.73 -5.65 10.24
C SER A 67 -9.07 -6.39 10.04
N GLY A 68 -9.67 -6.94 11.12
CA GLY A 68 -11.08 -7.34 11.21
C GLY A 68 -11.44 -8.67 10.58
N ALA A 69 -11.31 -9.74 11.35
CA ALA A 69 -12.23 -10.85 11.32
C ALA A 69 -13.07 -10.79 12.60
N GLY A 70 -14.05 -9.90 12.65
CA GLY A 70 -15.13 -9.91 13.62
C GLY A 70 -16.32 -10.70 13.05
N PRO A 71 -17.09 -11.44 13.88
CA PRO A 71 -18.20 -12.27 13.43
C PRO A 71 -19.31 -11.43 12.79
N ALA A 72 -19.89 -11.96 11.74
CA ALA A 72 -21.04 -11.42 11.06
C ALA A 72 -22.19 -11.12 12.05
N GLY A 73 -22.69 -9.92 12.01
CA GLY A 73 -23.99 -9.56 12.57
C GLY A 73 -23.98 -8.31 13.41
N GLN A 74 -24.25 -7.17 12.77
CA GLN A 74 -25.24 -6.20 13.18
C GLN A 74 -25.24 -5.00 12.22
N ASP A 75 -26.42 -4.76 11.62
CA ASP A 75 -26.75 -3.60 10.83
C ASP A 75 -26.32 -2.29 11.52
N ARG A 76 -25.36 -1.61 10.94
CA ARG A 76 -25.20 -0.17 11.09
C ARG A 76 -25.11 0.43 9.70
N ALA A 77 -25.97 1.41 9.44
CA ALA A 77 -26.00 2.17 8.21
C ALA A 77 -24.58 2.58 7.82
N ALA A 78 -24.02 1.85 6.87
CA ALA A 78 -22.67 2.04 6.39
C ALA A 78 -22.68 3.20 5.42
N GLY A 79 -21.92 4.24 5.70
CA GLY A 79 -21.56 5.23 4.71
C GLY A 79 -20.84 4.56 3.50
N PRO A 80 -20.77 5.20 2.35
CA PRO A 80 -20.33 4.63 1.07
C PRO A 80 -18.86 4.15 1.02
N THR A 81 -18.08 4.34 2.09
CA THR A 81 -16.64 4.00 2.15
C THR A 81 -16.31 2.59 2.63
N LYS A 82 -17.30 1.84 3.15
CA LYS A 82 -17.06 0.48 3.65
C LYS A 82 -16.73 -0.48 2.52
N ASN A 83 -15.52 -1.08 2.62
CA ASN A 83 -14.98 -2.11 1.73
C ASN A 83 -14.52 -1.65 0.33
N ALA A 84 -14.32 -0.36 0.08
CA ALA A 84 -13.74 0.06 -1.19
C ALA A 84 -12.34 -0.53 -1.39
N THR A 85 -12.09 -1.02 -2.60
CA THR A 85 -10.81 -1.63 -2.98
C THR A 85 -10.02 -0.64 -3.83
N VAL A 86 -8.81 -0.32 -3.40
CA VAL A 86 -7.88 0.55 -4.11
C VAL A 86 -6.66 -0.26 -4.54
N LEU A 87 -6.24 -0.10 -5.79
CA LEU A 87 -4.98 -0.63 -6.29
C LEU A 87 -4.04 0.53 -6.59
N LEU A 88 -2.88 0.53 -5.94
CA LEU A 88 -1.77 1.43 -6.21
C LEU A 88 -0.75 0.73 -7.10
N ILE A 89 -0.37 1.35 -8.22
CA ILE A 89 0.70 0.91 -9.13
C ILE A 89 1.82 1.95 -9.04
N GLU A 90 2.88 1.61 -8.33
CA GLU A 90 3.99 2.52 -7.98
C GLU A 90 5.24 1.67 -7.70
N ASP A 91 6.36 1.97 -8.32
CA ASP A 91 7.62 1.22 -8.14
C ASP A 91 8.42 1.67 -6.91
N SER A 92 8.26 2.91 -6.48
CA SER A 92 8.97 3.45 -5.33
C SER A 92 8.36 2.97 -4.00
N VAL A 93 9.11 2.15 -3.27
CA VAL A 93 8.74 1.69 -1.92
C VAL A 93 8.45 2.85 -0.96
N TYR A 94 9.11 3.99 -1.15
CA TYR A 94 8.87 5.20 -0.36
C TYR A 94 7.43 5.71 -0.54
N TYR A 95 6.99 5.87 -1.80
CA TYR A 95 5.63 6.34 -2.09
C TYR A 95 4.57 5.28 -1.79
N GLN A 96 4.86 3.99 -2.00
CA GLN A 96 3.98 2.89 -1.57
C GLN A 96 3.68 2.97 -0.07
N ASN A 97 4.73 3.14 0.76
CA ASN A 97 4.57 3.24 2.21
C ASN A 97 3.88 4.53 2.64
N MET A 98 4.15 5.64 1.96
CA MET A 98 3.48 6.93 2.21
C MET A 98 1.98 6.82 1.94
N VAL A 99 1.58 6.30 0.79
CA VAL A 99 0.16 6.10 0.45
C VAL A 99 -0.49 5.13 1.43
N ARG A 100 0.17 4.03 1.77
CA ARG A 100 -0.34 3.06 2.74
C ARG A 100 -0.67 3.70 4.08
N LEU A 101 0.30 4.40 4.68
CA LEU A 101 0.12 5.08 5.96
C LEU A 101 -0.98 6.13 5.89
N LEU A 102 -1.02 6.91 4.82
CA LEU A 102 -2.02 7.95 4.61
C LEU A 102 -3.44 7.35 4.55
N LEU A 103 -3.62 6.27 3.79
CA LEU A 103 -4.92 5.63 3.63
C LEU A 103 -5.34 4.84 4.88
N GLU A 104 -4.42 4.16 5.56
CA GLU A 104 -4.70 3.49 6.84
C GLU A 104 -5.21 4.48 7.91
N GLN A 105 -4.69 5.72 7.92
CA GLN A 105 -5.12 6.75 8.86
C GLN A 105 -6.45 7.42 8.48
N THR A 106 -6.70 7.59 7.18
CA THR A 106 -7.86 8.37 6.70
C THR A 106 -9.06 7.48 6.40
N PHE A 107 -8.82 6.26 5.92
CA PHE A 107 -9.84 5.31 5.47
C PHE A 107 -9.56 3.90 6.02
N PRO A 108 -9.78 3.64 7.33
CA PRO A 108 -9.39 2.38 7.98
C PRO A 108 -10.09 1.13 7.40
N ASP A 109 -11.27 1.30 6.81
CA ASP A 109 -12.05 0.21 6.21
C ASP A 109 -11.72 -0.04 4.72
N LEU A 110 -10.77 0.70 4.14
CA LEU A 110 -10.37 0.59 2.74
C LEU A 110 -9.37 -0.56 2.56
N ARG A 111 -9.51 -1.31 1.47
CA ARG A 111 -8.56 -2.36 1.09
C ARG A 111 -7.55 -1.82 0.08
N LEU A 112 -6.31 -1.61 0.51
CA LEU A 112 -5.22 -1.20 -0.37
C LEU A 112 -4.42 -2.41 -0.86
N HIS A 113 -4.35 -2.57 -2.18
CA HIS A 113 -3.42 -3.46 -2.87
C HIS A 113 -2.32 -2.64 -3.53
N VAL A 114 -1.11 -3.20 -3.62
CA VAL A 114 0.04 -2.50 -4.20
C VAL A 114 0.74 -3.39 -5.21
N ALA A 115 0.99 -2.85 -6.38
CA ALA A 115 1.83 -3.45 -7.41
C ALA A 115 3.08 -2.57 -7.61
N GLY A 116 4.26 -3.16 -7.59
CA GLY A 116 5.55 -2.46 -7.78
C GLY A 116 5.97 -2.31 -9.24
N GLU A 117 5.19 -2.85 -10.18
CA GLU A 117 5.50 -2.84 -11.62
C GLU A 117 4.22 -2.68 -12.43
N GLY A 118 4.30 -1.99 -13.58
CA GLY A 118 3.14 -1.68 -14.39
C GLY A 118 2.41 -2.92 -14.94
N ILE A 119 3.16 -3.94 -15.41
CA ILE A 119 2.56 -5.19 -15.94
C ILE A 119 1.88 -5.98 -14.83
N ALA A 120 2.53 -6.10 -13.65
CA ALA A 120 1.93 -6.74 -12.50
C ALA A 120 0.67 -6.00 -12.04
N GLY A 121 0.71 -4.66 -12.05
CA GLY A 121 -0.43 -3.79 -11.76
C GLY A 121 -1.61 -4.03 -12.70
N LEU A 122 -1.36 -4.15 -14.00
CA LEU A 122 -2.39 -4.42 -15.00
C LEU A 122 -3.06 -5.80 -14.76
N ALA A 123 -2.25 -6.83 -14.48
CA ALA A 123 -2.76 -8.16 -14.16
C ALA A 123 -3.60 -8.16 -12.87
N MET A 124 -3.12 -7.48 -11.82
CA MET A 124 -3.85 -7.33 -10.56
C MET A 124 -5.15 -6.54 -10.74
N ALA A 125 -5.14 -5.47 -11.54
CA ALA A 125 -6.34 -4.69 -11.84
C ALA A 125 -7.43 -5.57 -12.50
N GLY A 126 -7.03 -6.45 -13.43
CA GLY A 126 -7.94 -7.39 -14.07
C GLY A 126 -8.57 -8.42 -13.13
N GLN A 127 -7.81 -8.88 -12.13
CA GLN A 127 -8.26 -9.84 -11.12
C GLN A 127 -9.12 -9.20 -10.02
N LEU A 128 -8.70 -8.05 -9.53
CA LEU A 128 -9.30 -7.38 -8.38
C LEU A 128 -10.51 -6.53 -8.76
N GLN A 129 -10.53 -5.98 -9.98
CA GLN A 129 -11.51 -4.98 -10.42
C GLN A 129 -11.72 -3.88 -9.35
N PRO A 130 -10.66 -3.16 -8.97
CA PRO A 130 -10.70 -2.22 -7.86
C PRO A 130 -11.64 -1.05 -8.15
N ASP A 131 -12.20 -0.44 -7.09
CA ASP A 131 -13.04 0.75 -7.21
C ASP A 131 -12.21 1.97 -7.67
N VAL A 132 -10.95 2.05 -7.19
CA VAL A 132 -10.03 3.11 -7.58
C VAL A 132 -8.66 2.53 -7.95
N LEU A 133 -8.11 3.02 -9.06
CA LEU A 133 -6.76 2.76 -9.54
C LEU A 133 -5.92 4.02 -9.34
N ILE A 134 -4.87 3.93 -8.54
CA ILE A 134 -3.87 4.99 -8.37
C ILE A 134 -2.61 4.56 -9.12
N VAL A 135 -2.17 5.33 -10.10
CA VAL A 135 -1.10 4.91 -11.03
C VAL A 135 -0.03 5.98 -11.13
N ASP A 136 1.24 5.61 -10.93
CA ASP A 136 2.35 6.43 -11.42
C ASP A 136 2.52 6.20 -12.94
N ILE A 137 2.74 7.28 -13.68
CA ILE A 137 3.04 7.20 -15.12
C ILE A 137 4.52 6.98 -15.41
N LEU A 138 5.40 7.13 -14.42
CA LEU A 138 6.84 6.92 -14.53
C LEU A 138 7.25 5.54 -14.00
N LEU A 139 6.67 4.49 -14.56
CA LEU A 139 7.00 3.12 -14.17
C LEU A 139 8.09 2.53 -15.07
N PRO A 140 9.08 1.80 -14.51
CA PRO A 140 10.07 1.12 -15.32
C PRO A 140 9.42 0.00 -16.15
N GLY A 141 9.91 -0.16 -17.37
CA GLY A 141 9.53 -1.30 -18.24
C GLY A 141 8.18 -1.18 -18.95
N ILE A 142 7.42 -0.11 -18.74
CA ILE A 142 6.16 0.14 -19.45
C ILE A 142 6.02 1.63 -19.78
N ASP A 143 5.47 1.93 -20.94
CA ASP A 143 5.08 3.29 -21.29
C ASP A 143 3.82 3.68 -20.49
N GLY A 144 3.92 4.75 -19.69
CA GLY A 144 2.82 5.23 -18.86
C GLY A 144 1.57 5.63 -19.66
N ALA A 145 1.74 6.23 -20.86
CA ALA A 145 0.62 6.56 -21.71
C ALA A 145 -0.08 5.30 -22.25
N ALA A 146 0.69 4.28 -22.62
CA ALA A 146 0.15 2.99 -23.06
C ALA A 146 -0.58 2.28 -21.91
N LEU A 147 -0.02 2.30 -20.70
CA LEU A 147 -0.66 1.75 -19.51
C LEU A 147 -2.02 2.43 -19.24
N LEU A 148 -2.05 3.76 -19.17
CA LEU A 148 -3.27 4.54 -18.92
C LEU A 148 -4.31 4.32 -20.02
N THR A 149 -3.89 4.30 -21.29
CA THR A 149 -4.77 4.03 -22.41
C THR A 149 -5.37 2.62 -22.31
N SER A 150 -4.59 1.62 -21.94
CA SER A 150 -5.05 0.25 -21.73
C SER A 150 -6.07 0.15 -20.60
N LEU A 151 -5.81 0.80 -19.47
CA LEU A 151 -6.73 0.84 -18.32
C LEU A 151 -8.06 1.56 -18.66
N ARG A 152 -8.03 2.56 -19.52
CA ARG A 152 -9.24 3.32 -19.91
C ARG A 152 -10.07 2.64 -21.01
N SER A 153 -9.41 1.98 -21.97
CA SER A 153 -10.08 1.39 -23.13
C SER A 153 -10.67 0.01 -22.85
N HIS A 154 -10.14 -0.71 -21.87
CA HIS A 154 -10.60 -2.07 -21.58
C HIS A 154 -11.92 -2.06 -20.79
N ALA A 155 -12.92 -2.79 -21.31
CA ALA A 155 -14.26 -2.86 -20.70
C ALA A 155 -14.26 -3.31 -19.23
N GLN A 156 -13.30 -4.17 -18.86
CA GLN A 156 -13.18 -4.70 -17.48
C GLN A 156 -12.79 -3.63 -16.45
N PHE A 157 -12.22 -2.49 -16.87
CA PHE A 157 -11.79 -1.40 -15.96
C PHE A 157 -12.74 -0.21 -15.96
N ARG A 158 -13.86 -0.27 -16.70
CA ARG A 158 -14.83 0.84 -16.81
C ARG A 158 -15.41 1.26 -15.47
N ASN A 159 -15.51 0.32 -14.53
CA ASN A 159 -16.04 0.60 -13.18
C ASN A 159 -14.98 1.14 -12.22
N SER A 160 -13.70 1.07 -12.59
CA SER A 160 -12.61 1.59 -11.79
C SER A 160 -12.37 3.08 -12.09
N ARG A 161 -12.27 3.88 -11.05
CA ARG A 161 -11.90 5.29 -11.17
C ARG A 161 -10.38 5.43 -11.18
N LEU A 162 -9.86 6.11 -12.18
CA LEU A 162 -8.42 6.26 -12.38
C LEU A 162 -7.94 7.58 -11.78
N VAL A 163 -6.87 7.53 -11.00
CA VAL A 163 -6.11 8.67 -10.48
C VAL A 163 -4.66 8.49 -10.86
N VAL A 164 -4.04 9.52 -11.39
CA VAL A 164 -2.60 9.53 -11.68
C VAL A 164 -1.85 10.27 -10.57
N VAL A 165 -0.78 9.66 -10.09
CA VAL A 165 0.16 10.28 -9.15
C VAL A 165 1.53 10.29 -9.81
N THR A 166 2.15 11.47 -9.98
CA THR A 166 3.43 11.56 -10.71
C THR A 166 4.33 12.67 -10.15
N SER A 167 5.63 12.53 -10.37
CA SER A 167 6.62 13.59 -10.09
C SER A 167 6.83 14.55 -11.25
N LEU A 168 6.17 14.34 -12.40
CA LEU A 168 6.26 15.24 -13.55
C LEU A 168 5.51 16.54 -13.31
N ASP A 169 6.14 17.66 -13.61
CA ASP A 169 5.50 18.96 -13.67
C ASP A 169 4.55 19.06 -14.89
N GLU A 170 3.87 20.19 -15.04
CA GLU A 170 2.88 20.40 -16.09
C GLU A 170 3.48 20.31 -17.50
N THR A 171 4.65 20.90 -17.71
CA THR A 171 5.36 20.88 -18.99
C THR A 171 5.85 19.47 -19.34
N GLN A 172 6.37 18.76 -18.37
CA GLN A 172 6.84 17.37 -18.54
C GLN A 172 5.70 16.37 -18.82
N ARG A 173 4.45 16.72 -18.46
CA ARG A 173 3.26 15.91 -18.74
C ARG A 173 2.67 16.11 -20.12
N GLU A 174 3.12 17.11 -20.89
CA GLU A 174 2.60 17.35 -22.26
C GLU A 174 2.58 16.11 -23.16
N PRO A 175 3.63 15.26 -23.20
CA PRO A 175 3.61 14.03 -24.00
C PRO A 175 2.49 13.02 -23.60
N TYR A 176 2.00 13.13 -22.38
CA TYR A 176 0.95 12.27 -21.83
C TYR A 176 -0.45 12.89 -21.87
N ALA A 177 -0.58 14.12 -22.37
CA ALA A 177 -1.81 14.91 -22.29
C ALA A 177 -3.05 14.15 -22.80
N TYR A 178 -2.94 13.41 -23.91
CA TYR A 178 -4.02 12.63 -24.46
C TYR A 178 -4.49 11.53 -23.48
N ALA A 179 -3.55 10.79 -22.89
CA ALA A 179 -3.85 9.72 -21.93
C ALA A 179 -4.40 10.25 -20.59
N LEU A 180 -4.02 11.47 -20.23
CA LEU A 180 -4.43 12.16 -18.99
C LEU A 180 -5.78 12.91 -19.12
N THR A 181 -6.33 13.06 -20.34
CA THR A 181 -7.58 13.78 -20.52
C THR A 181 -8.70 13.22 -19.65
N GLY A 182 -9.27 14.07 -18.78
CA GLY A 182 -10.35 13.67 -17.86
C GLY A 182 -9.93 12.77 -16.70
N VAL A 183 -8.62 12.58 -16.48
CA VAL A 183 -8.08 11.82 -15.34
C VAL A 183 -7.54 12.81 -14.32
N PRO A 184 -7.94 12.72 -13.04
CA PRO A 184 -7.33 13.50 -11.98
C PRO A 184 -5.84 13.19 -11.85
N VAL A 185 -5.01 14.24 -11.79
CA VAL A 185 -3.56 14.11 -11.65
C VAL A 185 -3.10 14.80 -10.37
N ILE A 186 -2.39 14.07 -9.53
CA ILE A 186 -1.78 14.59 -8.30
C ILE A 186 -0.26 14.59 -8.48
N HIS A 187 0.37 15.73 -8.25
CA HIS A 187 1.82 15.77 -8.16
C HIS A 187 2.29 15.16 -6.85
N LYS A 188 3.32 14.31 -6.87
CA LYS A 188 3.82 13.56 -5.71
C LYS A 188 4.15 14.44 -4.49
N SER A 189 4.58 15.70 -4.71
CA SER A 189 4.83 16.64 -3.60
C SER A 189 3.56 17.07 -2.86
N ARG A 190 2.38 16.91 -3.46
CA ARG A 190 1.08 17.27 -2.89
C ARG A 190 0.25 16.05 -2.46
N LEU A 191 0.81 14.85 -2.58
CA LEU A 191 0.12 13.58 -2.37
C LEU A 191 -0.65 13.55 -1.03
N VAL A 192 0.00 13.97 0.06
CA VAL A 192 -0.59 13.93 1.41
C VAL A 192 -1.78 14.87 1.54
N ALA A 193 -1.74 16.02 0.87
CA ALA A 193 -2.81 17.02 0.94
C ALA A 193 -3.97 16.70 0.00
N ASP A 194 -3.67 16.24 -1.22
CA ASP A 194 -4.66 16.18 -2.30
C ASP A 194 -5.29 14.79 -2.48
N LEU A 195 -4.58 13.70 -2.10
CA LEU A 195 -5.09 12.34 -2.30
C LEU A 195 -6.29 12.00 -1.41
N PRO A 196 -6.31 12.30 -0.10
CA PRO A 196 -7.43 11.92 0.75
C PRO A 196 -8.77 12.54 0.35
N PRO A 197 -8.89 13.87 0.12
CA PRO A 197 -10.15 14.45 -0.29
C PRO A 197 -10.62 13.92 -1.64
N LEU A 198 -9.73 13.81 -2.64
CA LEU A 198 -10.06 13.26 -3.95
C LEU A 198 -10.56 11.81 -3.84
N LEU A 199 -9.87 10.97 -3.08
CA LEU A 199 -10.24 9.58 -2.91
C LEU A 199 -11.60 9.44 -2.19
N GLY A 200 -11.86 10.26 -1.18
CA GLY A 200 -13.16 10.33 -0.49
C GLY A 200 -14.30 10.63 -1.46
N ASP A 201 -14.12 11.64 -2.32
CA ASP A 201 -15.10 12.02 -3.33
C ASP A 201 -15.33 10.90 -4.36
N LEU A 202 -14.25 10.25 -4.82
CA LEU A 202 -14.35 9.15 -5.79
C LEU A 202 -15.10 7.94 -5.20
N ILE A 203 -14.82 7.57 -3.96
CA ILE A 203 -15.47 6.44 -3.29
C ILE A 203 -16.95 6.77 -3.01
N ALA A 204 -17.24 7.99 -2.58
CA ALA A 204 -18.62 8.43 -2.29
C ALA A 204 -19.52 8.42 -3.54
N GLN A 205 -18.96 8.66 -4.73
CA GLN A 205 -19.69 8.61 -6.00
C GLN A 205 -20.04 7.19 -6.47
N GLY A 206 -19.53 6.14 -5.81
CA GLY A 206 -19.70 4.73 -6.22
C GLY A 206 -18.92 4.36 -7.49
N PRO A 207 -19.13 3.19 -8.08
CA PRO A 207 -18.43 2.75 -9.29
C PRO A 207 -18.63 3.76 -10.43
N ALA A 208 -17.62 3.88 -11.31
CA ALA A 208 -17.71 4.78 -12.45
C ALA A 208 -18.94 4.41 -13.28
N ALA A 209 -19.89 5.34 -13.44
CA ALA A 209 -21.03 5.11 -14.33
C ALA A 209 -20.46 4.94 -15.76
N GLY A 210 -20.68 3.76 -16.33
CA GLY A 210 -20.19 3.45 -17.68
C GLY A 210 -20.73 4.48 -18.69
N ALA A 211 -19.79 5.24 -19.28
CA ALA A 211 -20.07 6.10 -20.41
C ALA A 211 -20.02 5.28 -21.71
#